data_187132af05c0f8d60a7a0cccc78eecc2
#
_entry.id   187132af05c0f8d60a7a0cccc78eecc2
#
_cell.length_a   1.000
_cell.length_b   1.000
_cell.length_c   1.000
_cell.angle_alpha   90.00
_cell.angle_beta   90.00
_cell.angle_gamma   90.00
#
_symmetry.space_group_name_H-M   'P 1'
#
loop_
_entity.id
_entity.type
_entity.pdbx_description
1 polymer ?
#
loop_
_entity_poly.entity_id
_entity_poly.type
_entity_poly.pdbx_seq_one_letter_code
_entity_poly.pdbx_strand_id
1 'polypeptide(L)'
;DKRGIQSVIMEPLLGGRLANVPVHIADRLKERGPQNSIASWAFRFAGTHEGVLCVLSGMTYMEHLVDNLKSFSPLKPLTEEDLVFLEETATLMQDYPTIPCTDCQYCMPCPYGIDIPTIFKHYNKCVNEGDIAQSIESESYKKARRAYLVSYDRAVPKLRQASRCIGCGQCTHHCPQHIRIPQELHKIDRYVENLKKNTL
;
A
#
# COMPACT_ATOMS: atom_id res chain seq x y z
N ASP A 1 13.52 -22.97 13.84
CA ASP A 1 14.51 -23.19 12.80
C ASP A 1 15.51 -24.29 13.24
N LYS A 2 15.72 -25.32 12.40
CA LYS A 2 16.64 -26.45 12.65
C LYS A 2 18.10 -26.02 12.84
N ARG A 3 18.47 -24.80 12.46
CA ARG A 3 19.84 -24.26 12.52
C ARG A 3 20.05 -23.27 13.66
N GLY A 4 19.01 -22.93 14.45
CA GLY A 4 19.09 -21.91 15.49
C GLY A 4 19.38 -20.49 14.99
N ILE A 5 19.15 -20.20 13.68
CA ILE A 5 19.37 -18.88 13.11
C ILE A 5 18.14 -18.01 13.43
N GLN A 6 18.39 -16.90 14.07
CA GLN A 6 17.36 -15.89 14.35
C GLN A 6 17.16 -14.93 13.17
N SER A 7 15.94 -14.43 13.02
CA SER A 7 15.56 -13.54 11.94
C SER A 7 15.27 -12.13 12.45
N VAL A 8 15.65 -11.12 11.65
CA VAL A 8 15.21 -9.73 11.84
C VAL A 8 14.24 -9.40 10.71
N ILE A 9 13.03 -8.98 11.06
CA ILE A 9 11.99 -8.65 10.08
C ILE A 9 12.11 -7.19 9.68
N MET A 10 12.27 -6.96 8.39
CA MET A 10 12.26 -5.62 7.77
C MET A 10 10.93 -5.37 7.06
N GLU A 11 10.53 -4.10 6.98
CA GLU A 11 9.29 -3.65 6.31
C GLU A 11 8.02 -4.40 6.75
N PRO A 12 7.76 -4.59 8.05
CA PRO A 12 6.61 -5.37 8.54
C PRO A 12 5.26 -4.79 8.10
N LEU A 13 5.23 -3.51 7.72
CA LEU A 13 4.03 -2.80 7.24
C LEU A 13 4.03 -2.58 5.72
N LEU A 14 4.96 -3.19 4.95
CA LEU A 14 5.08 -3.02 3.50
C LEU A 14 5.06 -1.54 3.09
N GLY A 15 5.95 -0.71 3.65
CA GLY A 15 5.99 0.72 3.39
C GLY A 15 4.76 1.48 3.92
N GLY A 16 4.09 0.97 4.95
CA GLY A 16 2.89 1.57 5.56
C GLY A 16 1.57 1.14 4.93
N ARG A 17 1.58 0.28 3.91
CA ARG A 17 0.35 -0.23 3.26
C ARG A 17 -0.55 -1.00 4.22
N LEU A 18 0.02 -1.81 5.11
CA LEU A 18 -0.72 -2.58 6.10
C LEU A 18 -1.22 -1.72 7.29
N ALA A 19 -0.81 -0.47 7.38
CA ALA A 19 -1.39 0.50 8.31
C ALA A 19 -2.53 1.33 7.68
N ASN A 20 -2.56 1.41 6.33
CA ASN A 20 -3.52 2.18 5.54
C ASN A 20 -4.26 1.26 4.56
N VAL A 21 -5.07 0.38 5.10
CA VAL A 21 -5.88 -0.59 4.33
C VAL A 21 -7.22 0.03 3.91
N PRO A 22 -7.93 -0.55 2.92
CA PRO A 22 -9.29 -0.15 2.57
C PRO A 22 -10.25 -0.17 3.77
N VAL A 23 -11.27 0.70 3.76
CA VAL A 23 -12.20 0.87 4.89
C VAL A 23 -12.82 -0.46 5.35
N HIS A 24 -13.34 -1.28 4.42
CA HIS A 24 -13.96 -2.56 4.76
C HIS A 24 -12.98 -3.57 5.39
N ILE A 25 -11.68 -3.50 5.04
CA ILE A 25 -10.62 -4.30 5.69
C ILE A 25 -10.32 -3.73 7.09
N ALA A 26 -10.28 -2.39 7.21
CA ALA A 26 -10.08 -1.74 8.50
C ALA A 26 -11.21 -2.09 9.47
N ASP A 27 -12.46 -2.04 9.00
CA ASP A 27 -13.65 -2.40 9.79
C ASP A 27 -13.59 -3.86 10.24
N ARG A 28 -13.28 -4.80 9.34
CA ARG A 28 -13.09 -6.22 9.66
C ARG A 28 -12.04 -6.44 10.75
N LEU A 29 -10.88 -5.76 10.66
CA LEU A 29 -9.81 -5.84 11.66
C LEU A 29 -10.25 -5.24 13.01
N LYS A 30 -11.03 -4.16 12.97
CA LYS A 30 -11.56 -3.49 14.16
C LYS A 30 -12.65 -4.30 14.86
N GLU A 31 -13.54 -4.95 14.11
CA GLU A 31 -14.56 -5.86 14.65
C GLU A 31 -13.91 -7.03 15.41
N ARG A 32 -12.84 -7.62 14.86
CA ARG A 32 -12.10 -8.70 15.53
C ARG A 32 -11.32 -8.22 16.75
N GLY A 33 -10.76 -7.02 16.72
CA GLY A 33 -9.95 -6.46 17.80
C GLY A 33 -10.12 -4.96 17.96
N PRO A 34 -11.21 -4.48 18.61
CA PRO A 34 -11.53 -3.05 18.71
C PRO A 34 -10.45 -2.19 19.36
N GLN A 35 -9.65 -2.77 20.24
CA GLN A 35 -8.57 -2.09 20.96
C GLN A 35 -7.24 -2.08 20.20
N ASN A 36 -7.15 -2.85 19.12
CA ASN A 36 -5.93 -2.97 18.33
C ASN A 36 -5.90 -1.89 17.26
N SER A 37 -4.72 -1.32 17.02
CA SER A 37 -4.50 -0.53 15.79
C SER A 37 -4.46 -1.43 14.58
N ILE A 38 -4.70 -0.89 13.40
CA ILE A 38 -4.57 -1.66 12.14
C ILE A 38 -3.13 -2.17 11.98
N ALA A 39 -2.13 -1.32 12.24
CA ALA A 39 -0.72 -1.66 12.15
C ALA A 39 -0.32 -2.79 13.13
N SER A 40 -0.92 -2.84 14.32
CA SER A 40 -0.59 -3.83 15.34
C SER A 40 -0.85 -5.27 14.90
N TRP A 41 -1.80 -5.51 14.01
CA TRP A 41 -2.07 -6.83 13.45
C TRP A 41 -0.86 -7.37 12.66
N ALA A 42 -0.28 -6.54 11.79
CA ALA A 42 0.90 -6.91 11.01
C ALA A 42 2.15 -7.05 11.88
N PHE A 43 2.32 -6.18 12.88
CA PHE A 43 3.42 -6.28 13.83
C PHE A 43 3.34 -7.55 14.68
N ARG A 44 2.16 -7.87 15.21
CA ARG A 44 1.94 -9.09 15.99
C ARG A 44 2.10 -10.34 15.13
N PHE A 45 1.64 -10.31 13.87
CA PHE A 45 1.87 -11.38 12.91
C PHE A 45 3.36 -11.67 12.75
N ALA A 46 4.16 -10.63 12.45
CA ALA A 46 5.59 -10.77 12.29
C ALA A 46 6.28 -11.29 13.57
N GLY A 47 5.88 -10.78 14.74
CA GLY A 47 6.47 -11.18 16.02
C GLY A 47 6.01 -12.54 16.56
N THR A 48 4.91 -13.10 16.05
CA THR A 48 4.38 -14.41 16.51
C THR A 48 5.25 -15.59 16.06
N HIS A 49 5.99 -15.44 14.96
CA HIS A 49 6.79 -16.54 14.42
C HIS A 49 8.01 -16.85 15.29
N GLU A 50 8.22 -18.14 15.56
CA GLU A 50 9.41 -18.61 16.27
C GLU A 50 10.70 -18.21 15.53
N GLY A 51 11.75 -17.88 16.29
CA GLY A 51 13.04 -17.48 15.73
C GLY A 51 13.11 -16.02 15.28
N VAL A 52 12.05 -15.22 15.43
CA VAL A 52 12.12 -13.77 15.21
C VAL A 52 12.78 -13.09 16.42
N LEU A 53 13.97 -12.52 16.20
CA LEU A 53 14.70 -11.77 17.21
C LEU A 53 14.13 -10.36 17.37
N CYS A 54 13.81 -9.72 16.25
CA CYS A 54 13.42 -8.32 16.24
C CYS A 54 12.56 -8.03 15.01
N VAL A 55 11.58 -7.11 15.19
CA VAL A 55 10.77 -6.54 14.11
C VAL A 55 11.11 -5.05 14.03
N LEU A 56 11.68 -4.61 12.90
CA LEU A 56 12.08 -3.21 12.70
C LEU A 56 10.87 -2.35 12.35
N SER A 57 10.83 -1.13 12.89
CA SER A 57 9.77 -0.17 12.63
C SER A 57 10.32 1.22 12.34
N GLY A 58 9.89 1.82 11.22
CA GLY A 58 10.19 3.21 10.86
C GLY A 58 9.23 4.18 11.54
N MET A 59 9.34 4.36 12.84
CA MET A 59 8.49 5.26 13.63
C MET A 59 8.83 6.72 13.34
N THR A 60 7.87 7.46 12.76
CA THR A 60 8.04 8.90 12.44
C THR A 60 7.41 9.80 13.50
N TYR A 61 6.35 9.32 14.16
CA TYR A 61 5.59 10.08 15.16
C TYR A 61 5.60 9.36 16.51
N MET A 62 5.40 10.12 17.60
CA MET A 62 5.34 9.56 18.96
C MET A 62 4.22 8.54 19.12
N GLU A 63 3.10 8.76 18.43
CA GLU A 63 1.95 7.85 18.42
C GLU A 63 2.33 6.46 17.90
N HIS A 64 3.23 6.38 16.91
CA HIS A 64 3.73 5.09 16.39
C HIS A 64 4.54 4.35 17.46
N LEU A 65 5.39 5.07 18.23
CA LEU A 65 6.16 4.46 19.31
C LEU A 65 5.22 3.92 20.40
N VAL A 66 4.24 4.73 20.82
CA VAL A 66 3.27 4.33 21.86
C VAL A 66 2.47 3.09 21.43
N ASP A 67 2.02 3.04 20.18
CA ASP A 67 1.27 1.90 19.64
C ASP A 67 2.14 0.64 19.52
N ASN A 68 3.38 0.79 19.06
CA ASN A 68 4.34 -0.32 18.99
C ASN A 68 4.69 -0.87 20.37
N LEU A 69 4.87 -0.02 21.38
CA LEU A 69 5.08 -0.46 22.76
C LEU A 69 3.88 -1.27 23.30
N LYS A 70 2.65 -0.86 22.98
CA LYS A 70 1.44 -1.65 23.34
C LYS A 70 1.44 -3.04 22.71
N SER A 71 2.00 -3.15 21.51
CA SER A 71 2.05 -4.42 20.75
C SER A 71 3.17 -5.35 21.22
N PHE A 72 4.31 -4.81 21.68
CA PHE A 72 5.52 -5.57 21.97
C PHE A 72 5.94 -5.59 23.43
N SER A 73 5.26 -4.87 24.32
CA SER A 73 5.67 -4.79 25.74
C SER A 73 4.57 -5.19 26.72
N PRO A 74 4.36 -6.50 26.97
CA PRO A 74 4.94 -7.66 26.27
C PRO A 74 4.27 -7.94 24.92
N LEU A 75 4.98 -8.60 24.00
CA LEU A 75 4.37 -9.12 22.80
C LEU A 75 3.24 -10.11 23.17
N LYS A 76 2.07 -9.89 22.58
CA LYS A 76 0.95 -10.81 22.65
C LYS A 76 0.87 -11.57 21.33
N PRO A 77 1.37 -12.81 21.24
CA PRO A 77 1.32 -13.58 20.02
C PRO A 77 -0.12 -13.71 19.50
N LEU A 78 -0.26 -13.87 18.20
CA LEU A 78 -1.56 -14.20 17.59
C LEU A 78 -1.92 -15.66 17.90
N THR A 79 -3.21 -15.92 18.09
CA THR A 79 -3.72 -17.28 18.19
C THR A 79 -3.83 -17.90 16.79
N GLU A 80 -3.98 -19.22 16.71
CA GLU A 80 -4.25 -19.91 15.44
C GLU A 80 -5.50 -19.35 14.74
N GLU A 81 -6.54 -19.02 15.50
CA GLU A 81 -7.74 -18.38 14.96
C GLU A 81 -7.47 -16.99 14.37
N ASP A 82 -6.58 -16.22 15.02
CA ASP A 82 -6.16 -14.91 14.51
C ASP A 82 -5.32 -15.05 13.23
N LEU A 83 -4.49 -16.10 13.15
CA LEU A 83 -3.70 -16.37 11.94
C LEU A 83 -4.60 -16.74 10.76
N VAL A 84 -5.57 -17.63 10.96
CA VAL A 84 -6.57 -17.99 9.93
C VAL A 84 -7.36 -16.74 9.50
N PHE A 85 -7.83 -15.94 10.46
CA PHE A 85 -8.54 -14.69 10.18
C PHE A 85 -7.71 -13.72 9.33
N LEU A 86 -6.39 -13.59 9.61
CA LEU A 86 -5.50 -12.74 8.83
C LEU A 86 -5.25 -13.29 7.43
N GLU A 87 -5.17 -14.60 7.25
CA GLU A 87 -5.01 -15.24 5.94
C GLU A 87 -6.24 -14.96 5.04
N GLU A 88 -7.44 -15.14 5.59
CA GLU A 88 -8.68 -14.76 4.90
C GLU A 88 -8.70 -13.26 4.54
N THR A 89 -8.30 -12.41 5.49
CA THR A 89 -8.25 -10.96 5.28
C THR A 89 -7.22 -10.58 4.21
N ALA A 90 -6.07 -11.25 4.18
CA ALA A 90 -5.05 -11.04 3.15
C ALA A 90 -5.56 -11.46 1.76
N THR A 91 -6.34 -12.54 1.67
CA THR A 91 -6.99 -12.96 0.41
C THR A 91 -7.92 -11.88 -0.11
N LEU A 92 -8.79 -11.31 0.75
CA LEU A 92 -9.65 -10.18 0.38
C LEU A 92 -8.85 -8.95 -0.07
N MET A 93 -7.68 -8.70 0.53
CA MET A 93 -6.82 -7.59 0.11
C MET A 93 -6.16 -7.82 -1.25
N GLN A 94 -5.89 -9.08 -1.65
CA GLN A 94 -5.31 -9.39 -2.96
C GLN A 94 -6.29 -9.12 -4.11
N ASP A 95 -7.58 -9.26 -3.87
CA ASP A 95 -8.62 -8.94 -4.86
C ASP A 95 -8.78 -7.44 -5.10
N TYR A 96 -8.13 -6.61 -4.29
CA TYR A 96 -8.23 -5.15 -4.39
C TYR A 96 -7.19 -4.61 -5.39
N PRO A 97 -7.59 -3.76 -6.35
CA PRO A 97 -6.73 -3.37 -7.48
C PRO A 97 -5.63 -2.36 -7.11
N THR A 98 -5.00 -2.52 -5.96
CA THR A 98 -3.88 -1.68 -5.55
C THR A 98 -2.55 -2.18 -6.11
N ILE A 99 -1.63 -1.23 -6.38
CA ILE A 99 -0.28 -1.54 -6.81
C ILE A 99 0.57 -1.87 -5.57
N PRO A 100 1.33 -2.99 -5.52
CA PRO A 100 2.08 -3.41 -4.34
C PRO A 100 3.37 -2.60 -4.11
N CYS A 101 3.33 -1.27 -4.28
CA CYS A 101 4.46 -0.37 -4.06
C CYS A 101 4.65 -0.10 -2.57
N THR A 102 5.90 -0.25 -2.08
CA THR A 102 6.30 0.00 -0.68
C THR A 102 7.00 1.36 -0.49
N ASP A 103 7.04 2.20 -1.52
CA ASP A 103 7.71 3.52 -1.51
C ASP A 103 9.22 3.45 -1.16
N CYS A 104 9.87 2.33 -1.48
CA CYS A 104 11.31 2.12 -1.21
C CYS A 104 12.24 2.97 -2.09
N GLN A 105 11.72 3.56 -3.16
CA GLN A 105 12.40 4.47 -4.10
C GLN A 105 13.57 3.86 -4.92
N TYR A 106 13.77 2.54 -4.91
CA TYR A 106 14.85 1.90 -5.68
C TYR A 106 14.67 2.06 -7.21
N CYS A 107 13.46 2.36 -7.67
CA CYS A 107 13.17 2.72 -9.06
C CYS A 107 13.56 4.16 -9.45
N MET A 108 14.07 4.93 -8.48
CA MET A 108 14.46 6.33 -8.68
C MET A 108 15.99 6.50 -8.73
N PRO A 109 16.50 7.52 -9.45
CA PRO A 109 15.75 8.46 -10.30
C PRO A 109 15.32 7.83 -11.64
N CYS A 110 14.11 8.18 -12.10
CA CYS A 110 13.70 7.84 -13.46
C CYS A 110 14.43 8.76 -14.45
N PRO A 111 15.09 8.24 -15.51
CA PRO A 111 15.80 9.07 -16.49
C PRO A 111 14.90 10.04 -17.25
N TYR A 112 13.58 9.79 -17.26
CA TYR A 112 12.55 10.67 -17.87
C TYR A 112 11.86 11.57 -16.85
N GLY A 113 12.37 11.64 -15.62
CA GLY A 113 11.89 12.53 -14.57
C GLY A 113 10.56 12.15 -13.92
N ILE A 114 10.05 10.96 -14.16
CA ILE A 114 8.77 10.48 -13.60
C ILE A 114 8.92 10.22 -12.10
N ASP A 115 7.95 10.68 -11.30
CA ASP A 115 7.88 10.40 -9.88
C ASP A 115 7.03 9.13 -9.62
N ILE A 116 7.66 7.98 -9.89
CA ILE A 116 7.00 6.66 -9.85
C ILE A 116 6.36 6.37 -8.50
N PRO A 117 7.06 6.53 -7.35
CA PRO A 117 6.50 6.22 -6.04
C PRO A 117 5.28 7.11 -5.70
N THR A 118 5.36 8.41 -5.96
CA THR A 118 4.26 9.33 -5.67
C THR A 118 3.03 9.03 -6.52
N ILE A 119 3.21 8.64 -7.80
CA ILE A 119 2.11 8.23 -8.68
C ILE A 119 1.39 7.01 -8.11
N PHE A 120 2.13 5.97 -7.72
CA PHE A 120 1.56 4.74 -7.18
C PHE A 120 0.90 4.96 -5.82
N LYS A 121 1.51 5.77 -4.96
CA LYS A 121 0.93 6.16 -3.68
C LYS A 121 -0.40 6.90 -3.83
N HIS A 122 -0.46 7.86 -4.77
CA HIS A 122 -1.69 8.58 -5.09
C HIS A 122 -2.77 7.62 -5.61
N TYR A 123 -2.43 6.75 -6.58
CA TYR A 123 -3.37 5.78 -7.13
C TYR A 123 -3.94 4.87 -6.02
N ASN A 124 -3.07 4.27 -5.21
CA ASN A 124 -3.49 3.40 -4.11
C ASN A 124 -4.36 4.12 -3.08
N LYS A 125 -4.04 5.38 -2.77
CA LYS A 125 -4.87 6.21 -1.91
C LYS A 125 -6.28 6.36 -2.47
N CYS A 126 -6.41 6.74 -3.73
CA CYS A 126 -7.72 6.90 -4.37
C CYS A 126 -8.50 5.58 -4.45
N VAL A 127 -7.82 4.44 -4.66
CA VAL A 127 -8.45 3.11 -4.60
C VAL A 127 -9.00 2.85 -3.20
N ASN A 128 -8.19 3.08 -2.15
CA ASN A 128 -8.57 2.81 -0.77
C ASN A 128 -9.71 3.72 -0.28
N GLU A 129 -9.76 4.96 -0.76
CA GLU A 129 -10.79 5.95 -0.42
C GLU A 129 -12.08 5.81 -1.28
N GLY A 130 -12.06 4.91 -2.28
CA GLY A 130 -13.21 4.72 -3.17
C GLY A 130 -13.37 5.83 -4.21
N ASP A 131 -12.34 6.65 -4.43
CA ASP A 131 -12.33 7.76 -5.39
C ASP A 131 -11.94 7.32 -6.82
N ILE A 132 -12.01 5.99 -7.10
CA ILE A 132 -11.82 5.45 -8.44
C ILE A 132 -13.17 5.30 -9.13
N ALA A 133 -13.42 6.12 -10.14
CA ALA A 133 -14.60 6.00 -10.99
C ALA A 133 -14.49 4.75 -11.88
N GLN A 134 -15.51 3.90 -11.85
CA GLN A 134 -15.56 2.66 -12.63
C GLN A 134 -16.44 2.78 -13.88
N SER A 135 -17.44 3.66 -13.86
CA SER A 135 -18.38 3.88 -14.96
C SER A 135 -18.86 5.33 -14.98
N ILE A 136 -19.10 5.84 -16.19
CA ILE A 136 -19.69 7.19 -16.42
C ILE A 136 -21.12 7.26 -15.88
N GLU A 137 -21.85 6.14 -15.86
CA GLU A 137 -23.24 6.05 -15.44
C GLU A 137 -23.40 6.11 -13.90
N SER A 138 -22.31 5.97 -13.14
CA SER A 138 -22.36 6.03 -11.68
C SER A 138 -22.72 7.43 -11.19
N GLU A 139 -23.65 7.53 -10.23
CA GLU A 139 -23.99 8.81 -9.57
C GLU A 139 -22.74 9.51 -8.97
N SER A 140 -21.77 8.73 -8.48
CA SER A 140 -20.54 9.24 -7.91
C SER A 140 -19.50 9.68 -8.94
N TYR A 141 -19.70 9.37 -10.25
CA TYR A 141 -18.71 9.59 -11.29
C TYR A 141 -18.12 11.00 -11.31
N LYS A 142 -18.97 12.03 -11.35
CA LYS A 142 -18.51 13.42 -11.42
C LYS A 142 -17.64 13.82 -10.22
N LYS A 143 -18.02 13.34 -9.04
CA LYS A 143 -17.29 13.60 -7.78
C LYS A 143 -15.95 12.87 -7.78
N ALA A 144 -15.92 11.56 -8.06
CA ALA A 144 -14.72 10.74 -8.11
C ALA A 144 -13.75 11.23 -9.20
N ARG A 145 -14.26 11.53 -10.42
CA ARG A 145 -13.46 12.11 -11.50
C ARG A 145 -12.76 13.39 -11.07
N ARG A 146 -13.51 14.33 -10.49
CA ARG A 146 -12.94 15.61 -10.03
C ARG A 146 -11.94 15.41 -8.90
N ALA A 147 -12.26 14.59 -7.92
CA ALA A 147 -11.39 14.28 -6.80
C ALA A 147 -10.06 13.71 -7.28
N TYR A 148 -10.11 12.69 -8.16
CA TYR A 148 -8.93 12.05 -8.72
C TYR A 148 -8.06 13.03 -9.51
N LEU A 149 -8.61 13.73 -10.50
CA LEU A 149 -7.83 14.60 -11.37
C LEU A 149 -7.19 15.78 -10.61
N VAL A 150 -7.92 16.39 -9.67
CA VAL A 150 -7.40 17.51 -8.88
C VAL A 150 -6.32 17.03 -7.91
N SER A 151 -6.53 15.90 -7.25
CA SER A 151 -5.53 15.35 -6.31
C SER A 151 -4.29 14.83 -7.04
N TYR A 152 -4.44 14.25 -8.25
CA TYR A 152 -3.32 13.82 -9.08
C TYR A 152 -2.42 14.99 -9.51
N ASP A 153 -3.02 16.06 -10.01
CA ASP A 153 -2.26 17.27 -10.42
C ASP A 153 -1.57 17.98 -9.25
N ARG A 154 -2.14 17.85 -8.03
CA ARG A 154 -1.52 18.39 -6.81
C ARG A 154 -0.38 17.51 -6.30
N ALA A 155 -0.56 16.19 -6.36
CA ALA A 155 0.43 15.24 -5.85
C ALA A 155 1.64 15.11 -6.78
N VAL A 156 1.41 15.15 -8.11
CA VAL A 156 2.43 14.89 -9.13
C VAL A 156 2.48 16.04 -10.14
N PRO A 157 3.54 16.85 -10.12
CA PRO A 157 3.73 17.90 -11.13
C PRO A 157 3.65 17.35 -12.56
N LYS A 158 3.06 18.10 -13.49
CA LYS A 158 2.79 17.65 -14.88
C LYS A 158 4.00 17.06 -15.60
N LEU A 159 5.18 17.62 -15.37
CA LEU A 159 6.43 17.11 -15.98
C LEU A 159 6.93 15.81 -15.35
N ARG A 160 6.30 15.33 -14.27
CA ARG A 160 6.68 14.11 -13.54
C ARG A 160 5.58 13.03 -13.55
N GLN A 161 4.50 13.26 -14.32
CA GLN A 161 3.34 12.36 -14.42
C GLN A 161 3.62 11.13 -15.27
N ALA A 162 2.72 10.12 -15.15
CA ALA A 162 2.79 8.83 -15.82
C ALA A 162 2.81 8.93 -17.36
N SER A 163 2.19 9.97 -17.93
CA SER A 163 2.16 10.25 -19.39
C SER A 163 3.54 10.37 -20.04
N ARG A 164 4.58 10.59 -19.25
CA ARG A 164 5.96 10.69 -19.76
C ARG A 164 6.69 9.35 -19.82
N CYS A 165 6.03 8.27 -19.44
CA CYS A 165 6.63 6.94 -19.47
C CYS A 165 6.74 6.42 -20.90
N ILE A 166 7.97 6.17 -21.35
CA ILE A 166 8.25 5.58 -22.68
C ILE A 166 8.34 4.06 -22.66
N GLY A 167 8.16 3.41 -21.49
CA GLY A 167 8.21 1.95 -21.39
C GLY A 167 9.60 1.35 -21.39
N CYS A 168 10.68 2.09 -21.12
CA CYS A 168 12.07 1.60 -21.20
C CYS A 168 12.41 0.45 -20.23
N GLY A 169 11.63 0.23 -19.18
CA GLY A 169 11.77 -0.91 -18.25
C GLY A 169 12.89 -0.82 -17.23
N GLN A 170 13.77 0.17 -17.27
CA GLN A 170 14.93 0.28 -16.35
C GLN A 170 14.53 0.21 -14.88
N CYS A 171 13.43 0.86 -14.49
CA CYS A 171 12.91 0.88 -13.12
C CYS A 171 12.46 -0.50 -12.61
N THR A 172 12.05 -1.40 -13.50
CA THR A 172 11.49 -2.73 -13.14
C THR A 172 12.55 -3.63 -12.50
N HIS A 173 13.79 -3.57 -13.00
CA HIS A 173 14.89 -4.41 -12.47
C HIS A 173 15.29 -4.07 -11.04
N HIS A 174 14.99 -2.84 -10.59
CA HIS A 174 15.31 -2.38 -9.25
C HIS A 174 14.15 -2.56 -8.25
N CYS A 175 12.99 -3.05 -8.73
CA CYS A 175 11.81 -3.18 -7.87
C CYS A 175 11.84 -4.49 -7.08
N PRO A 176 11.98 -4.44 -5.73
CA PRO A 176 11.97 -5.65 -4.90
C PRO A 176 10.58 -6.31 -4.84
N GLN A 177 9.53 -5.60 -5.21
CA GLN A 177 8.16 -6.11 -5.29
C GLN A 177 7.82 -6.67 -6.68
N HIS A 178 8.78 -6.72 -7.61
CA HIS A 178 8.60 -7.22 -8.98
C HIS A 178 7.44 -6.56 -9.74
N ILE A 179 7.12 -5.29 -9.43
CA ILE A 179 6.08 -4.54 -10.10
C ILE A 179 6.47 -4.31 -11.55
N ARG A 180 5.57 -4.57 -12.46
CA ARG A 180 5.71 -4.21 -13.88
C ARG A 180 5.46 -2.70 -14.05
N ILE A 181 6.39 -1.88 -13.54
CA ILE A 181 6.23 -0.44 -13.38
C ILE A 181 5.75 0.27 -14.64
N PRO A 182 6.31 0.04 -15.86
CA PRO A 182 5.82 0.71 -17.06
C PRO A 182 4.35 0.38 -17.38
N GLN A 183 3.93 -0.87 -17.17
CA GLN A 183 2.56 -1.29 -17.43
C GLN A 183 1.57 -0.60 -16.46
N GLU A 184 1.94 -0.51 -15.18
CA GLU A 184 1.10 0.18 -14.19
C GLU A 184 1.06 1.69 -14.45
N LEU A 185 2.17 2.31 -14.85
CA LEU A 185 2.18 3.72 -15.25
C LEU A 185 1.28 3.98 -16.47
N HIS A 186 1.35 3.13 -17.51
CA HIS A 186 0.49 3.25 -18.69
C HIS A 186 -0.99 3.03 -18.37
N LYS A 187 -1.30 2.11 -17.43
CA LYS A 187 -2.67 1.90 -16.92
C LYS A 187 -3.21 3.15 -16.25
N ILE A 188 -2.40 3.76 -15.37
CA ILE A 188 -2.77 5.02 -14.69
C ILE A 188 -2.93 6.16 -15.68
N ASP A 189 -2.01 6.30 -16.63
CA ASP A 189 -2.09 7.35 -17.66
C ASP A 189 -3.35 7.20 -18.51
N ARG A 190 -3.65 5.99 -18.97
CA ARG A 190 -4.88 5.71 -19.72
C ARG A 190 -6.12 6.06 -18.89
N TYR A 191 -6.12 5.70 -17.61
CA TYR A 191 -7.22 6.05 -16.71
C TYR A 191 -7.39 7.59 -16.60
N VAL A 192 -6.31 8.33 -16.41
CA VAL A 192 -6.30 9.79 -16.37
C VAL A 192 -6.85 10.38 -17.67
N GLU A 193 -6.42 9.88 -18.82
CA GLU A 193 -6.87 10.35 -20.13
C GLU A 193 -8.36 10.04 -20.37
N ASN A 194 -8.82 8.85 -19.97
CA ASN A 194 -10.23 8.50 -20.04
C ASN A 194 -11.09 9.42 -19.16
N LEU A 195 -10.63 9.73 -17.94
CA LEU A 195 -11.31 10.69 -17.07
C LEU A 195 -11.38 12.08 -17.70
N LYS A 196 -10.30 12.56 -18.35
CA LYS A 196 -10.29 13.87 -19.05
C LYS A 196 -11.29 13.90 -20.20
N LYS A 197 -11.36 12.81 -20.96
CA LYS A 197 -12.24 12.67 -22.14
C LYS A 197 -13.67 12.27 -21.82
N ASN A 198 -13.98 11.91 -20.56
CA ASN A 198 -15.25 11.27 -20.16
C ASN A 198 -15.54 9.99 -20.98
N THR A 199 -14.57 9.08 -21.08
CA THR A 199 -14.64 7.84 -21.88
C THR A 199 -14.21 6.62 -21.05
N LEU A 200 -14.72 6.48 -19.82
CA LEU A 200 -14.47 5.29 -19.00
C LEU A 200 -15.28 4.09 -19.48
#